data_b7ef8ca1e050af2017d53875c7f4f630
#
_entry.id   b7ef8ca1e050af2017d53875c7f4f630
#
_cell.length_a   1.000
_cell.length_b   1.000
_cell.length_c   1.000
_cell.angle_alpha   90.00
_cell.angle_beta   90.00
_cell.angle_gamma   90.00
#
_symmetry.space_group_name_H-M   'P 1'
#
loop_
_entity.id
_entity.type
_entity.pdbx_description
1 polymer ?
#
loop_
_entity_poly.entity_id
_entity_poly.type
_entity_poly.pdbx_seq_one_letter_code
_entity_poly.pdbx_strand_id
1 'polypeptide(L)'
;MVSKYCRLSSPRSDLIIKTRPHAEIIWWGSALKHFSPDDCASLERPVANGRLDIDTPLTLMAENALGLFSSPGLEGHRNGLDASPVFYTVDVEHTENTLRLTSEDSVAGLRLVSELVMTPSGILKVRHALTNLREGDWQINRFAITLPLAERAEEVMAFHGRWTREFQPHRVRLTHDAFVLENRRGRTSHEHFPALIVGTPGFSEQQGEVWAVHLGWSGNHRMRCEAKTDGRRYVQAEALWMPGEKALRKNETLYTPWLYACHSADGLNGMSQQYHRFLRDEIIRFPEQKPRPVHLNTWEGIYFNHNPDYIMQMAERAAALGVERFIIDDGWFKGRNDDRAALGDWYTDEQKYPNGLMPVIKHVKSLGMEFGIWVEPEMINPDSDLFRLHPDWVLSMPGYSQPTGRYQYVLNLNIPEAFAYIYERFLWLLGEHPVDYVKWDMNRELVQAGHEGRAAADAQTRQFYRLLDLLRERFPHVEFESCASGGGRIDFEVLKRTHRFWASDNNDALERCTIQRGMSYFFPPEVMGAHIGHRRCHATCLLYTSDAADEAR
;
A
#
# COMPACT_ATOMS: atom_id res chain seq x y z
N MET A 1 -24.41 23.02 -22.01
CA MET A 1 -23.00 23.40 -22.23
C MET A 1 -22.18 22.82 -21.11
N VAL A 2 -21.09 22.10 -21.39
CA VAL A 2 -20.20 21.60 -20.37
C VAL A 2 -19.47 22.77 -19.71
N SER A 3 -19.48 22.84 -18.38
CA SER A 3 -18.83 23.95 -17.65
C SER A 3 -17.32 23.96 -17.92
N LYS A 4 -16.76 25.15 -18.17
CA LYS A 4 -15.31 25.34 -18.35
C LYS A 4 -14.55 24.99 -17.06
N TYR A 5 -15.16 25.20 -15.90
CA TYR A 5 -14.59 24.92 -14.59
C TYR A 5 -15.51 24.02 -13.78
N CYS A 6 -14.92 23.11 -13.02
CA CYS A 6 -15.59 22.28 -12.03
C CYS A 6 -14.93 22.46 -10.66
N ARG A 7 -15.74 22.45 -9.61
CA ARG A 7 -15.28 22.55 -8.23
C ARG A 7 -15.71 21.30 -7.46
N LEU A 8 -14.78 20.68 -6.74
CA LEU A 8 -15.05 19.66 -5.73
C LEU A 8 -14.71 20.24 -4.37
N SER A 9 -15.62 20.14 -3.42
CA SER A 9 -15.51 20.81 -2.12
C SER A 9 -15.66 19.87 -0.95
N SER A 10 -14.94 20.17 0.12
CA SER A 10 -15.14 19.65 1.46
C SER A 10 -15.15 20.81 2.47
N PRO A 11 -15.53 20.60 3.74
CA PRO A 11 -15.44 21.64 4.76
C PRO A 11 -14.03 22.22 4.96
N ARG A 12 -12.97 21.50 4.53
CA ARG A 12 -11.57 21.85 4.76
C ARG A 12 -10.81 22.27 3.52
N SER A 13 -11.15 21.72 2.36
CA SER A 13 -10.38 21.94 1.13
C SER A 13 -11.26 21.98 -0.10
N ASP A 14 -10.79 22.71 -1.11
CA ASP A 14 -11.37 22.79 -2.44
C ASP A 14 -10.37 22.34 -3.50
N LEU A 15 -10.91 21.72 -4.53
CA LEU A 15 -10.24 21.47 -5.80
C LEU A 15 -11.02 22.20 -6.89
N ILE A 16 -10.33 23.01 -7.70
CA ILE A 16 -10.93 23.63 -8.90
C ILE A 16 -10.13 23.17 -10.11
N ILE A 17 -10.85 22.66 -11.09
CA ILE A 17 -10.26 22.15 -12.31
C ILE A 17 -10.84 22.89 -13.53
N LYS A 18 -9.96 23.37 -14.41
CA LYS A 18 -10.29 23.79 -15.75
C LYS A 18 -10.37 22.53 -16.62
N THR A 19 -11.51 22.35 -17.26
CA THR A 19 -11.80 21.08 -17.95
C THR A 19 -11.34 21.05 -19.40
N ARG A 20 -11.21 22.22 -20.06
CA ARG A 20 -10.96 22.34 -21.51
C ARG A 20 -9.93 23.41 -21.84
N PRO A 21 -9.15 23.26 -22.94
CA PRO A 21 -9.11 22.09 -23.84
C PRO A 21 -8.48 20.86 -23.21
N HIS A 22 -7.59 21.05 -22.24
CA HIS A 22 -6.92 20.03 -21.43
C HIS A 22 -7.34 20.14 -19.99
N ALA A 23 -7.41 19.02 -19.28
CA ALA A 23 -7.75 19.01 -17.86
C ALA A 23 -6.58 19.51 -17.01
N GLU A 24 -6.77 20.62 -16.30
CA GLU A 24 -5.77 21.29 -15.47
C GLU A 24 -6.36 21.67 -14.11
N ILE A 25 -5.73 21.24 -13.01
CA ILE A 25 -6.09 21.68 -11.67
C ILE A 25 -5.49 23.07 -11.45
N ILE A 26 -6.35 24.07 -11.28
CA ILE A 26 -5.96 25.48 -11.07
C ILE A 26 -6.00 25.92 -9.61
N TRP A 27 -6.62 25.09 -8.73
CA TRP A 27 -6.58 25.24 -7.28
C TRP A 27 -6.70 23.89 -6.60
N TRP A 28 -5.84 23.65 -5.64
CA TRP A 28 -5.96 22.60 -4.64
C TRP A 28 -5.37 23.10 -3.33
N GLY A 29 -6.23 23.35 -2.36
CA GLY A 29 -5.84 23.97 -1.09
C GLY A 29 -7.01 24.18 -0.16
N SER A 30 -6.89 25.13 0.76
CA SER A 30 -7.96 25.50 1.71
C SER A 30 -9.27 25.81 1.02
N ALA A 31 -10.38 25.50 1.69
CA ALA A 31 -11.72 25.81 1.21
C ALA A 31 -11.91 27.31 0.95
N LEU A 32 -12.35 27.68 -0.23
CA LEU A 32 -12.53 29.05 -0.68
C LEU A 32 -13.93 29.54 -0.26
N LYS A 33 -13.97 30.33 0.80
CA LYS A 33 -15.18 31.00 1.27
C LYS A 33 -15.50 32.18 0.34
N HIS A 34 -16.78 32.38 0.03
CA HIS A 34 -17.26 33.46 -0.83
C HIS A 34 -16.68 33.48 -2.26
N PHE A 35 -16.28 32.32 -2.76
CA PHE A 35 -15.76 32.14 -4.11
C PHE A 35 -16.86 31.67 -5.05
N SER A 36 -17.06 32.37 -6.14
CA SER A 36 -18.09 32.10 -7.17
C SER A 36 -17.49 31.40 -8.41
N PRO A 37 -18.29 30.77 -9.25
CA PRO A 37 -17.81 30.25 -10.54
C PRO A 37 -17.18 31.33 -11.44
N ASP A 38 -17.59 32.58 -11.33
CA ASP A 38 -17.03 33.68 -12.12
C ASP A 38 -15.61 34.06 -11.69
N ASP A 39 -15.23 33.72 -10.46
CA ASP A 39 -13.89 33.96 -9.92
C ASP A 39 -12.86 32.95 -10.42
N CYS A 40 -13.29 31.82 -11.00
CA CYS A 40 -12.38 30.73 -11.43
C CYS A 40 -11.29 31.20 -12.39
N ALA A 41 -11.62 32.13 -13.30
CA ALA A 41 -10.64 32.65 -14.24
C ALA A 41 -9.49 33.41 -13.58
N SER A 42 -9.70 33.97 -12.38
CA SER A 42 -8.65 34.66 -11.61
C SER A 42 -7.59 33.73 -11.02
N LEU A 43 -7.90 32.43 -10.93
CA LEU A 43 -6.98 31.40 -10.47
C LEU A 43 -6.10 30.85 -11.59
N GLU A 44 -6.47 31.11 -12.86
CA GLU A 44 -5.62 30.70 -13.98
C GLU A 44 -4.28 31.47 -13.92
N ARG A 45 -3.19 30.75 -14.14
CA ARG A 45 -1.86 31.34 -14.16
C ARG A 45 -1.75 32.33 -15.33
N PRO A 46 -1.23 33.55 -15.09
CA PRO A 46 -0.90 34.46 -16.18
C PRO A 46 0.18 33.85 -17.09
N VAL A 47 -0.03 33.89 -18.39
CA VAL A 47 0.90 33.39 -19.38
C VAL A 47 1.93 34.48 -19.70
N ALA A 48 3.22 34.13 -19.57
CA ALA A 48 4.32 35.03 -19.98
C ALA A 48 4.63 34.76 -21.46
N ASN A 49 4.53 35.77 -22.29
CA ASN A 49 4.80 35.63 -23.72
C ASN A 49 6.26 35.26 -24.03
N GLY A 50 6.43 34.30 -24.93
CA GLY A 50 7.69 34.04 -25.60
C GLY A 50 8.50 32.84 -25.10
N ARG A 51 7.98 32.02 -24.17
CA ARG A 51 8.66 30.79 -23.73
C ARG A 51 7.67 29.64 -23.68
N LEU A 52 7.88 28.64 -24.51
CA LEU A 52 7.03 27.47 -24.65
C LEU A 52 6.77 26.72 -23.33
N ASP A 53 7.82 26.51 -22.54
CA ASP A 53 7.76 25.79 -21.26
C ASP A 53 7.00 26.53 -20.15
N ILE A 54 6.89 27.86 -20.25
CA ILE A 54 6.15 28.70 -19.28
C ILE A 54 4.67 28.76 -19.66
N ASP A 55 4.37 28.80 -20.95
CA ASP A 55 3.01 28.92 -21.48
C ASP A 55 2.23 27.60 -21.38
N THR A 56 2.93 26.48 -21.26
CA THR A 56 2.33 25.15 -21.21
C THR A 56 1.60 24.89 -19.89
N PRO A 57 0.33 24.44 -19.93
CA PRO A 57 -0.40 24.08 -18.72
C PRO A 57 0.22 22.85 -18.02
N LEU A 58 0.11 22.78 -16.69
CA LEU A 58 0.37 21.57 -15.94
C LEU A 58 -0.93 20.75 -15.88
N THR A 59 -1.10 19.89 -16.87
CA THR A 59 -2.30 19.05 -16.99
C THR A 59 -2.23 17.82 -16.06
N LEU A 60 -3.31 17.06 -15.97
CA LEU A 60 -3.36 15.81 -15.21
C LEU A 60 -2.37 14.75 -15.71
N MET A 61 -1.92 14.85 -16.97
CA MET A 61 -0.92 13.94 -17.55
C MET A 61 0.46 14.58 -17.73
N ALA A 62 0.60 15.88 -17.46
CA ALA A 62 1.89 16.57 -17.59
C ALA A 62 2.57 16.28 -18.96
N GLU A 63 1.83 16.46 -20.08
CA GLU A 63 2.25 16.04 -21.41
C GLU A 63 3.47 16.82 -21.92
N ASN A 64 4.55 16.11 -22.25
CA ASN A 64 5.72 16.71 -22.90
C ASN A 64 5.40 17.30 -24.27
N ALA A 65 4.48 16.68 -25.00
CA ALA A 65 4.07 17.12 -26.33
C ALA A 65 3.40 18.52 -26.35
N LEU A 66 2.91 19.00 -25.20
CA LEU A 66 2.45 20.39 -25.03
C LEU A 66 3.59 21.37 -24.73
N GLY A 67 4.83 20.88 -24.51
CA GLY A 67 5.99 21.71 -24.17
C GLY A 67 6.32 21.72 -22.66
N LEU A 68 5.71 20.86 -21.87
CA LEU A 68 6.08 20.70 -20.46
C LEU A 68 7.31 19.79 -20.34
N PHE A 69 8.50 20.37 -20.32
CA PHE A 69 9.78 19.65 -20.26
C PHE A 69 10.06 19.13 -18.84
N SER A 70 9.29 18.13 -18.42
CA SER A 70 9.36 17.47 -17.13
C SER A 70 9.02 15.99 -17.31
N SER A 71 8.92 15.26 -16.20
CA SER A 71 8.50 13.86 -16.23
C SER A 71 7.00 13.75 -16.59
N PRO A 72 6.62 13.18 -17.74
CA PRO A 72 5.21 13.08 -18.12
C PRO A 72 4.45 12.06 -17.26
N GLY A 73 3.14 12.19 -17.18
CA GLY A 73 2.29 11.21 -16.52
C GLY A 73 2.10 9.92 -17.29
N LEU A 74 2.24 9.97 -18.63
CA LEU A 74 2.14 8.78 -19.48
C LEU A 74 3.37 8.69 -20.39
N GLU A 75 4.03 7.53 -20.34
CA GLU A 75 5.07 7.12 -21.28
C GLU A 75 4.72 5.77 -21.89
N GLY A 76 4.75 5.68 -23.18
CA GLY A 76 4.44 4.46 -23.90
C GLY A 76 4.52 4.65 -25.40
N HIS A 77 4.29 3.59 -26.14
CA HIS A 77 4.37 3.61 -27.61
C HIS A 77 3.68 2.42 -28.25
N ARG A 78 3.39 2.52 -29.52
CA ARG A 78 2.97 1.40 -30.37
C ARG A 78 4.08 1.11 -31.38
N ASN A 79 4.91 0.10 -31.10
CA ASN A 79 6.09 -0.26 -31.91
C ASN A 79 7.03 0.94 -32.18
N GLY A 80 7.25 1.80 -31.17
CA GLY A 80 8.07 3.00 -31.31
C GLY A 80 7.34 4.22 -31.88
N LEU A 81 6.09 4.08 -32.31
CA LEU A 81 5.25 5.17 -32.82
C LEU A 81 4.31 5.70 -31.73
N ASP A 82 3.70 6.86 -31.95
CA ASP A 82 2.69 7.49 -31.10
C ASP A 82 3.21 7.77 -29.65
N ALA A 83 4.50 8.04 -29.49
CA ALA A 83 5.15 8.14 -28.17
C ALA A 83 4.87 9.44 -27.39
N SER A 84 4.17 10.39 -27.99
CA SER A 84 3.92 11.72 -27.40
C SER A 84 2.42 12.06 -27.43
N PRO A 85 1.57 11.34 -26.70
CA PRO A 85 0.13 11.58 -26.70
C PRO A 85 -0.23 12.92 -26.08
N VAL A 86 -1.31 13.54 -26.60
CA VAL A 86 -1.94 14.75 -26.07
C VAL A 86 -3.43 14.51 -25.90
N PHE A 87 -3.92 14.69 -24.68
CA PHE A 87 -5.30 14.42 -24.34
C PHE A 87 -6.15 15.68 -24.37
N TYR A 88 -7.21 15.67 -25.19
CA TYR A 88 -8.24 16.71 -25.26
C TYR A 88 -9.51 16.23 -24.57
N THR A 89 -10.05 17.01 -23.66
CA THR A 89 -11.27 16.65 -22.94
C THR A 89 -12.47 16.66 -23.88
N VAL A 90 -13.12 15.50 -24.03
CA VAL A 90 -14.29 15.29 -24.88
C VAL A 90 -15.60 15.26 -24.09
N ASP A 91 -15.56 14.75 -22.84
CA ASP A 91 -16.75 14.69 -21.98
C ASP A 91 -16.41 14.99 -20.51
N VAL A 92 -17.41 15.51 -19.77
CA VAL A 92 -17.30 15.90 -18.35
C VAL A 92 -18.59 15.54 -17.62
N GLU A 93 -18.50 14.62 -16.69
CA GLU A 93 -19.55 14.28 -15.75
C GLU A 93 -19.17 14.84 -14.37
N HIS A 94 -20.04 15.68 -13.80
CA HIS A 94 -19.75 16.39 -12.54
C HIS A 94 -20.95 16.36 -11.61
N THR A 95 -20.70 16.00 -10.36
CA THR A 95 -21.63 16.13 -9.24
C THR A 95 -20.99 17.00 -8.15
N GLU A 96 -21.64 17.17 -7.01
CA GLU A 96 -21.13 17.98 -5.92
C GLU A 96 -19.71 17.57 -5.46
N ASN A 97 -19.43 16.27 -5.43
CA ASN A 97 -18.19 15.72 -4.87
C ASN A 97 -17.46 14.73 -5.80
N THR A 98 -17.96 14.53 -7.01
CA THR A 98 -17.33 13.65 -8.00
C THR A 98 -17.14 14.35 -9.34
N LEU A 99 -16.02 14.10 -9.98
CA LEU A 99 -15.71 14.56 -11.31
C LEU A 99 -15.13 13.42 -12.12
N ARG A 100 -15.71 13.17 -13.29
CA ARG A 100 -15.20 12.21 -14.25
C ARG A 100 -14.97 12.93 -15.57
N LEU A 101 -13.71 12.93 -16.00
CA LEU A 101 -13.27 13.56 -17.23
C LEU A 101 -12.89 12.48 -18.24
N THR A 102 -13.48 12.51 -19.41
CA THR A 102 -13.07 11.68 -20.54
C THR A 102 -12.28 12.54 -21.50
N SER A 103 -11.05 12.13 -21.78
CA SER A 103 -10.17 12.81 -22.73
C SER A 103 -9.66 11.82 -23.76
N GLU A 104 -9.41 12.28 -24.98
CA GLU A 104 -8.93 11.44 -26.07
C GLU A 104 -7.74 12.06 -26.80
N ASP A 105 -6.84 11.20 -27.24
CA ASP A 105 -5.86 11.47 -28.29
C ASP A 105 -6.26 10.68 -29.52
N SER A 106 -6.75 11.37 -30.56
CA SER A 106 -7.23 10.75 -31.81
C SER A 106 -6.06 10.23 -32.68
N VAL A 107 -4.87 10.78 -32.52
CA VAL A 107 -3.67 10.38 -33.27
C VAL A 107 -3.11 9.07 -32.71
N ALA A 108 -2.85 9.02 -31.41
CA ALA A 108 -2.40 7.81 -30.74
C ALA A 108 -3.54 6.77 -30.58
N GLY A 109 -4.81 7.19 -30.73
CA GLY A 109 -5.97 6.33 -30.52
C GLY A 109 -6.07 5.86 -29.07
N LEU A 110 -5.94 6.79 -28.13
CA LEU A 110 -5.99 6.53 -26.70
C LEU A 110 -7.16 7.31 -26.07
N ARG A 111 -7.82 6.68 -25.11
CA ARG A 111 -8.81 7.33 -24.23
C ARG A 111 -8.32 7.30 -22.81
N LEU A 112 -8.34 8.44 -22.16
CA LEU A 112 -8.05 8.64 -20.76
C LEU A 112 -9.33 9.02 -20.02
N VAL A 113 -9.68 8.28 -18.97
CA VAL A 113 -10.73 8.65 -18.04
C VAL A 113 -10.09 8.98 -16.70
N SER A 114 -10.30 10.20 -16.21
CA SER A 114 -9.82 10.66 -14.91
C SER A 114 -10.99 10.75 -13.94
N GLU A 115 -10.92 10.02 -12.85
CA GLU A 115 -11.92 10.02 -11.78
C GLU A 115 -11.35 10.74 -10.55
N LEU A 116 -12.04 11.79 -10.10
CA LEU A 116 -11.69 12.58 -8.93
C LEU A 116 -12.89 12.60 -7.97
N VAL A 117 -12.65 12.28 -6.72
CA VAL A 117 -13.70 12.25 -5.68
C VAL A 117 -13.20 12.99 -4.45
N MET A 118 -13.91 14.01 -4.01
CA MET A 118 -13.66 14.70 -2.74
C MET A 118 -14.53 14.08 -1.64
N THR A 119 -13.92 13.50 -0.64
CA THR A 119 -14.66 12.89 0.48
C THR A 119 -15.08 13.94 1.52
N PRO A 120 -16.10 13.66 2.35
CA PRO A 120 -16.49 14.56 3.45
C PRO A 120 -15.36 14.81 4.45
N SER A 121 -14.43 13.85 4.61
CA SER A 121 -13.24 13.99 5.47
C SER A 121 -12.17 14.92 4.88
N GLY A 122 -12.30 15.34 3.61
CA GLY A 122 -11.34 16.20 2.92
C GLY A 122 -10.26 15.44 2.15
N ILE A 123 -10.40 14.14 1.97
CA ILE A 123 -9.49 13.35 1.13
C ILE A 123 -9.95 13.42 -0.33
N LEU A 124 -9.06 13.85 -1.21
CA LEU A 124 -9.21 13.77 -2.65
C LEU A 124 -8.70 12.41 -3.13
N LYS A 125 -9.61 11.61 -3.68
CA LYS A 125 -9.27 10.34 -4.34
C LYS A 125 -9.12 10.58 -5.83
N VAL A 126 -8.01 10.13 -6.42
CA VAL A 126 -7.76 10.25 -7.87
C VAL A 126 -7.35 8.92 -8.46
N ARG A 127 -7.89 8.61 -9.63
CA ARG A 127 -7.53 7.44 -10.43
C ARG A 127 -7.66 7.76 -11.91
N HIS A 128 -6.80 7.17 -12.71
CA HIS A 128 -6.88 7.23 -14.17
C HIS A 128 -7.14 5.84 -14.76
N ALA A 129 -7.86 5.81 -15.88
CA ALA A 129 -8.06 4.63 -16.71
C ALA A 129 -7.63 4.97 -18.15
N LEU A 130 -6.70 4.18 -18.70
CA LEU A 130 -6.21 4.34 -20.07
C LEU A 130 -6.73 3.19 -20.92
N THR A 131 -7.37 3.48 -22.05
CA THR A 131 -7.89 2.51 -23.02
C THR A 131 -7.21 2.69 -24.36
N ASN A 132 -6.72 1.61 -24.96
CA ASN A 132 -6.25 1.60 -26.35
C ASN A 132 -7.44 1.40 -27.28
N LEU A 133 -7.73 2.38 -28.15
CA LEU A 133 -8.86 2.36 -29.10
C LEU A 133 -8.48 1.80 -30.48
N ARG A 134 -7.19 1.62 -30.77
CA ARG A 134 -6.68 1.22 -32.11
C ARG A 134 -6.09 -0.19 -32.10
N GLU A 135 -5.95 -0.75 -33.29
CA GLU A 135 -5.20 -1.99 -33.50
C GLU A 135 -3.70 -1.80 -33.19
N GLY A 136 -3.08 -2.88 -32.74
CA GLY A 136 -1.69 -2.91 -32.28
C GLY A 136 -1.58 -2.55 -30.79
N ASP A 137 -0.75 -3.32 -30.08
CA ASP A 137 -0.57 -3.18 -28.65
C ASP A 137 0.11 -1.85 -28.30
N TRP A 138 -0.46 -1.11 -27.36
CA TRP A 138 0.18 0.05 -26.76
C TRP A 138 1.03 -0.43 -25.58
N GLN A 139 2.35 -0.34 -25.71
CA GLN A 139 3.29 -0.65 -24.64
C GLN A 139 3.32 0.51 -23.64
N ILE A 140 3.16 0.21 -22.35
CA ILE A 140 3.16 1.21 -21.29
C ILE A 140 4.45 1.08 -20.48
N ASN A 141 5.23 2.17 -20.44
CA ASN A 141 6.43 2.27 -19.62
C ASN A 141 6.14 3.01 -18.30
N ARG A 142 5.17 3.93 -18.33
CA ARG A 142 4.79 4.76 -17.20
C ARG A 142 3.32 5.18 -17.28
N PHE A 143 2.64 5.19 -16.14
CA PHE A 143 1.29 5.76 -16.02
C PHE A 143 1.09 6.29 -14.60
N ALA A 144 1.31 7.60 -14.42
CA ALA A 144 1.33 8.30 -13.14
C ALA A 144 0.14 9.25 -12.99
N ILE A 145 -0.30 9.44 -11.77
CA ILE A 145 -1.22 10.51 -11.39
C ILE A 145 -0.39 11.74 -11.03
N THR A 146 -0.72 12.91 -11.61
CA THR A 146 -0.06 14.19 -11.38
C THR A 146 -1.00 15.14 -10.64
N LEU A 147 -0.56 15.71 -9.52
CA LEU A 147 -1.26 16.76 -8.79
C LEU A 147 -0.35 17.98 -8.59
N PRO A 148 -0.82 19.19 -8.92
CA PRO A 148 -0.06 20.40 -8.65
C PRO A 148 0.03 20.67 -7.15
N LEU A 149 1.08 21.36 -6.76
CA LEU A 149 1.28 21.86 -5.40
C LEU A 149 1.38 23.39 -5.44
N ALA A 150 1.06 24.04 -4.34
CA ALA A 150 1.32 25.47 -4.22
C ALA A 150 2.82 25.77 -4.29
N GLU A 151 3.21 26.90 -4.87
CA GLU A 151 4.63 27.30 -5.00
C GLU A 151 5.35 27.36 -3.66
N ARG A 152 4.63 27.68 -2.56
CA ARG A 152 5.15 27.71 -1.18
C ARG A 152 5.39 26.34 -0.54
N ALA A 153 5.00 25.25 -1.20
CA ALA A 153 5.24 23.87 -0.73
C ALA A 153 6.68 23.45 -1.07
N GLU A 154 7.65 23.86 -0.25
CA GLU A 154 9.08 23.73 -0.53
C GLU A 154 9.80 22.66 0.28
N GLU A 155 9.15 22.03 1.24
CA GLU A 155 9.76 21.01 2.08
C GLU A 155 9.02 19.68 1.91
N VAL A 156 9.77 18.64 1.54
CA VAL A 156 9.28 17.26 1.38
C VAL A 156 9.60 16.48 2.64
N MET A 157 8.62 15.78 3.20
CA MET A 157 8.80 14.77 4.22
C MET A 157 8.38 13.41 3.64
N ALA A 158 9.29 12.44 3.69
CA ALA A 158 9.08 11.06 3.30
C ALA A 158 9.49 10.12 4.43
N PHE A 159 9.14 8.85 4.32
CA PHE A 159 9.50 7.83 5.29
C PHE A 159 10.44 6.82 4.64
N HIS A 160 11.58 6.62 5.26
CA HIS A 160 12.54 5.61 4.87
C HIS A 160 12.73 4.59 6.02
N GLY A 161 13.55 3.60 5.82
CA GLY A 161 13.87 2.66 6.88
C GLY A 161 14.51 1.39 6.36
N ARG A 162 14.40 0.35 7.15
CA ARG A 162 14.79 -1.02 6.87
C ARG A 162 13.99 -1.96 7.75
N TRP A 163 14.13 -3.25 7.57
CA TRP A 163 13.62 -4.23 8.53
C TRP A 163 14.02 -3.87 9.97
N THR A 164 13.06 -3.90 10.87
CA THR A 164 13.15 -3.49 12.29
C THR A 164 13.42 -2.01 12.54
N ARG A 165 13.34 -1.16 11.51
CA ARG A 165 13.51 0.28 11.62
C ARG A 165 12.68 1.01 10.56
N GLU A 166 11.40 0.68 10.50
CA GLU A 166 10.42 1.23 9.56
C GLU A 166 10.03 2.67 9.92
N PHE A 167 9.40 3.36 8.99
CA PHE A 167 8.76 4.68 9.17
C PHE A 167 9.65 5.78 9.75
N GLN A 168 10.94 5.79 9.41
CA GLN A 168 11.84 6.88 9.84
C GLN A 168 11.57 8.13 9.01
N PRO A 169 11.15 9.27 9.62
CA PRO A 169 10.87 10.49 8.87
C PRO A 169 12.16 11.10 8.33
N HIS A 170 12.11 11.53 7.09
CA HIS A 170 13.19 12.23 6.41
C HIS A 170 12.65 13.49 5.75
N ARG A 171 13.29 14.62 5.96
CA ARG A 171 12.90 15.93 5.44
C ARG A 171 13.96 16.49 4.51
N VAL A 172 13.51 17.00 3.36
CA VAL A 172 14.37 17.61 2.35
C VAL A 172 13.74 18.90 1.87
N ARG A 173 14.49 19.99 1.85
CA ARG A 173 14.06 21.21 1.19
C ARG A 173 14.22 21.07 -0.32
N LEU A 174 13.13 21.20 -1.05
CA LEU A 174 13.06 21.10 -2.49
C LEU A 174 12.92 22.49 -3.10
N THR A 175 14.04 23.07 -3.52
CA THR A 175 14.06 24.41 -4.15
C THR A 175 14.00 24.31 -5.68
N HIS A 176 14.56 23.27 -6.25
CA HIS A 176 14.56 22.95 -7.68
C HIS A 176 14.86 21.45 -7.87
N ASP A 177 14.71 20.97 -9.09
CA ASP A 177 14.82 19.55 -9.48
C ASP A 177 13.74 18.66 -8.83
N ALA A 178 14.04 17.40 -8.59
CA ALA A 178 13.06 16.46 -8.07
C ALA A 178 13.58 15.60 -6.93
N PHE A 179 12.74 15.43 -5.91
CA PHE A 179 12.82 14.33 -4.95
C PHE A 179 12.11 13.11 -5.53
N VAL A 180 12.78 11.96 -5.57
CA VAL A 180 12.23 10.70 -6.10
C VAL A 180 12.37 9.60 -5.05
N LEU A 181 11.27 8.88 -4.82
CA LEU A 181 11.17 7.69 -4.00
C LEU A 181 10.77 6.55 -4.92
N GLU A 182 11.59 5.49 -5.02
CA GLU A 182 11.35 4.37 -5.93
C GLU A 182 11.56 3.04 -5.21
N ASN A 183 10.58 2.14 -5.31
CA ASN A 183 10.61 0.81 -4.74
C ASN A 183 10.39 -0.27 -5.80
N ARG A 184 11.27 -1.28 -5.82
CA ARG A 184 11.25 -2.43 -6.74
C ARG A 184 11.26 -3.79 -6.03
N ARG A 185 10.77 -3.83 -4.79
CA ARG A 185 10.82 -5.03 -3.93
C ARG A 185 9.60 -5.95 -4.10
N GLY A 186 8.62 -5.56 -4.92
CA GLY A 186 7.39 -6.34 -5.13
C GLY A 186 6.40 -6.31 -3.95
N ARG A 187 6.68 -5.51 -2.94
CA ARG A 187 5.80 -5.20 -1.81
C ARG A 187 5.99 -3.75 -1.42
N THR A 188 5.22 -3.21 -0.45
CA THR A 188 5.30 -1.79 -0.07
C THR A 188 6.69 -1.36 0.39
N SER A 189 7.46 -2.27 1.00
CA SER A 189 8.84 -2.10 1.44
C SER A 189 9.02 -1.36 2.77
N HIS A 190 10.02 -1.78 3.52
CA HIS A 190 10.46 -1.07 4.73
C HIS A 190 11.17 0.25 4.43
N GLU A 191 11.79 0.36 3.23
CA GLU A 191 12.64 1.50 2.87
C GLU A 191 11.85 2.69 2.35
N HIS A 192 10.73 2.42 1.64
CA HIS A 192 10.02 3.42 0.86
C HIS A 192 8.51 3.28 1.02
N PHE A 193 7.98 3.87 2.07
CA PHE A 193 6.54 3.93 2.25
C PHE A 193 5.91 4.78 1.12
N PRO A 194 4.83 4.33 0.47
CA PRO A 194 4.27 4.97 -0.72
C PRO A 194 3.48 6.24 -0.39
N ALA A 195 4.12 7.20 0.27
CA ALA A 195 3.55 8.49 0.60
C ALA A 195 4.59 9.62 0.59
N LEU A 196 4.14 10.81 0.26
CA LEU A 196 4.88 12.06 0.40
C LEU A 196 4.02 13.09 1.11
N ILE A 197 4.63 13.87 1.99
CA ILE A 197 4.06 15.07 2.59
C ILE A 197 4.91 16.23 2.11
N VAL A 198 4.29 17.22 1.47
CA VAL A 198 4.99 18.40 0.97
C VAL A 198 4.35 19.63 1.59
N GLY A 199 5.13 20.51 2.18
CA GLY A 199 4.54 21.64 2.88
C GLY A 199 5.39 22.91 2.87
N THR A 200 4.89 23.92 3.54
CA THR A 200 5.62 25.16 3.78
C THR A 200 6.85 24.88 4.64
N PRO A 201 7.98 25.57 4.41
CA PRO A 201 9.20 25.32 5.18
C PRO A 201 8.98 25.38 6.69
N GLY A 202 9.46 24.36 7.40
CA GLY A 202 9.33 24.25 8.84
C GLY A 202 7.95 23.85 9.35
N PHE A 203 7.08 23.28 8.48
CA PHE A 203 5.80 22.75 8.94
C PHE A 203 6.00 21.73 10.08
N SER A 204 5.04 21.70 11.00
CA SER A 204 5.12 20.88 12.20
C SER A 204 3.79 20.19 12.50
N GLU A 205 3.67 19.63 13.69
CA GLU A 205 2.45 18.95 14.12
C GLU A 205 1.21 19.85 14.08
N GLN A 206 1.34 21.13 14.45
CA GLN A 206 0.23 22.08 14.58
C GLN A 206 0.38 23.35 13.73
N GLN A 207 1.46 23.46 12.95
CA GLN A 207 1.75 24.67 12.19
C GLN A 207 2.20 24.34 10.77
N GLY A 208 1.95 25.27 9.88
CA GLY A 208 2.28 25.16 8.46
C GLY A 208 1.16 24.52 7.65
N GLU A 209 1.28 24.67 6.37
CA GLU A 209 0.35 24.11 5.39
C GLU A 209 1.02 22.91 4.72
N VAL A 210 0.28 21.82 4.59
CA VAL A 210 0.80 20.56 4.02
C VAL A 210 -0.16 19.98 2.98
N TRP A 211 0.43 19.41 1.93
CA TRP A 211 -0.19 18.57 0.92
C TRP A 211 0.40 17.18 1.04
N ALA A 212 -0.41 16.21 1.33
CA ALA A 212 0.04 14.83 1.50
C ALA A 212 -0.63 13.92 0.48
N VAL A 213 0.12 12.95 -0.01
CA VAL A 213 -0.37 11.94 -0.95
C VAL A 213 0.05 10.56 -0.49
N HIS A 214 -0.85 9.58 -0.61
CA HIS A 214 -0.58 8.17 -0.39
C HIS A 214 -1.09 7.35 -1.56
N LEU A 215 -0.21 6.54 -2.16
CA LEU A 215 -0.58 5.63 -3.22
C LEU A 215 -1.09 4.31 -2.63
N GLY A 216 -2.35 3.97 -2.90
CA GLY A 216 -2.95 2.70 -2.49
C GLY A 216 -2.49 1.55 -3.37
N TRP A 217 -1.27 1.06 -3.14
CA TRP A 217 -0.67 -0.01 -3.92
C TRP A 217 0.38 -0.77 -3.11
N SER A 218 0.29 -2.10 -3.09
CA SER A 218 1.18 -2.96 -2.31
C SER A 218 2.37 -3.52 -3.11
N GLY A 219 2.52 -3.14 -4.37
CA GLY A 219 3.62 -3.59 -5.25
C GLY A 219 4.70 -2.54 -5.45
N ASN A 220 5.46 -2.71 -6.54
CA ASN A 220 6.46 -1.74 -6.95
C ASN A 220 5.81 -0.37 -7.22
N HIS A 221 6.46 0.69 -6.76
CA HIS A 221 5.91 2.04 -6.91
C HIS A 221 7.01 3.09 -7.06
N ARG A 222 6.63 4.22 -7.65
CA ARG A 222 7.44 5.43 -7.69
C ARG A 222 6.60 6.63 -7.29
N MET A 223 7.19 7.49 -6.47
CA MET A 223 6.65 8.80 -6.15
C MET A 223 7.69 9.86 -6.44
N ARG A 224 7.25 11.00 -6.97
CA ARG A 224 8.10 12.10 -7.38
C ARG A 224 7.48 13.41 -6.94
N CYS A 225 8.28 14.31 -6.39
CA CYS A 225 7.93 15.70 -6.17
C CYS A 225 8.95 16.57 -6.89
N GLU A 226 8.49 17.46 -7.78
CA GLU A 226 9.35 18.31 -8.60
C GLU A 226 9.05 19.79 -8.39
N ALA A 227 10.11 20.60 -8.30
CA ALA A 227 10.08 22.03 -8.37
C ALA A 227 10.66 22.50 -9.71
N LYS A 228 9.82 23.11 -10.55
CA LYS A 228 10.20 23.63 -11.86
C LYS A 228 10.87 25.00 -11.74
N THR A 229 11.67 25.34 -12.72
CA THR A 229 12.37 26.65 -12.77
C THR A 229 11.44 27.86 -12.87
N ASP A 230 10.19 27.66 -13.25
CA ASP A 230 9.15 28.68 -13.35
C ASP A 230 8.32 28.83 -12.06
N GLY A 231 8.71 28.13 -10.98
CA GLY A 231 8.06 28.15 -9.66
C GLY A 231 6.97 27.08 -9.49
N ARG A 232 6.44 26.51 -10.56
CA ARG A 232 5.44 25.44 -10.44
C ARG A 232 6.00 24.23 -9.72
N ARG A 233 5.15 23.59 -8.93
CA ARG A 233 5.46 22.36 -8.20
C ARG A 233 4.38 21.34 -8.43
N TYR A 234 4.75 20.06 -8.43
CA TYR A 234 3.79 18.99 -8.53
C TYR A 234 4.31 17.70 -7.89
N VAL A 235 3.38 16.83 -7.54
CA VAL A 235 3.66 15.46 -7.10
C VAL A 235 3.12 14.48 -8.14
N GLN A 236 3.85 13.40 -8.36
CA GLN A 236 3.43 12.25 -9.17
C GLN A 236 3.52 10.98 -8.36
N ALA A 237 2.57 10.05 -8.58
CA ALA A 237 2.55 8.74 -7.97
C ALA A 237 2.11 7.69 -8.99
N GLU A 238 2.79 6.54 -8.99
CA GLU A 238 2.56 5.47 -9.97
C GLU A 238 2.87 4.08 -9.41
N ALA A 239 2.15 3.07 -9.90
CA ALA A 239 2.64 1.70 -9.86
C ALA A 239 3.82 1.60 -10.84
N LEU A 240 4.94 1.04 -10.38
CA LEU A 240 6.15 0.92 -11.19
C LEU A 240 6.19 -0.45 -11.85
N TRP A 241 6.21 -0.45 -13.16
CA TRP A 241 6.33 -1.67 -13.97
C TRP A 241 7.74 -1.88 -14.50
N MET A 242 8.10 -3.14 -14.66
CA MET A 242 9.30 -3.51 -15.39
C MET A 242 9.08 -3.31 -16.89
N PRO A 243 10.15 -3.06 -17.67
CA PRO A 243 10.02 -2.93 -19.12
C PRO A 243 9.30 -4.12 -19.76
N GLY A 244 8.26 -3.86 -20.54
CA GLY A 244 7.45 -4.88 -21.21
C GLY A 244 6.42 -5.60 -20.33
N GLU A 245 6.27 -5.20 -19.07
CA GLU A 245 5.30 -5.81 -18.15
C GLU A 245 3.85 -5.46 -18.50
N LYS A 246 3.63 -4.28 -19.10
CA LYS A 246 2.28 -3.80 -19.45
C LYS A 246 2.16 -3.44 -20.92
N ALA A 247 1.14 -3.99 -21.55
CA ALA A 247 0.69 -3.64 -22.87
C ALA A 247 -0.84 -3.68 -22.93
N LEU A 248 -1.44 -2.75 -23.65
CA LEU A 248 -2.90 -2.71 -23.87
C LEU A 248 -3.21 -3.13 -25.29
N ARG A 249 -3.92 -4.23 -25.45
CA ARG A 249 -4.57 -4.62 -26.70
C ARG A 249 -5.69 -3.64 -27.00
N LYS A 250 -6.20 -3.68 -28.22
CA LYS A 250 -7.38 -2.90 -28.60
C LYS A 250 -8.54 -3.15 -27.65
N ASN A 251 -9.15 -2.07 -27.17
CA ASN A 251 -10.26 -2.02 -26.21
C ASN A 251 -9.91 -2.52 -24.79
N GLU A 252 -8.66 -2.86 -24.50
CA GLU A 252 -8.22 -3.11 -23.13
C GLU A 252 -8.02 -1.79 -22.37
N THR A 253 -8.36 -1.81 -21.10
CA THR A 253 -8.24 -0.68 -20.18
C THR A 253 -7.33 -1.03 -19.00
N LEU A 254 -6.39 -0.15 -18.69
CA LEU A 254 -5.55 -0.22 -17.51
C LEU A 254 -5.90 0.91 -16.55
N TYR A 255 -6.04 0.58 -15.27
CA TYR A 255 -6.26 1.54 -14.20
C TYR A 255 -4.98 1.78 -13.41
N THR A 256 -4.72 3.04 -13.05
CA THR A 256 -3.76 3.35 -11.98
C THR A 256 -4.31 2.84 -10.65
N PRO A 257 -3.46 2.59 -9.63
CA PRO A 257 -3.94 2.56 -8.25
C PRO A 257 -4.64 3.88 -7.89
N TRP A 258 -5.46 3.86 -6.82
CA TRP A 258 -6.00 5.08 -6.25
C TRP A 258 -4.90 5.88 -5.54
N LEU A 259 -4.82 7.16 -5.83
CA LEU A 259 -4.06 8.13 -5.05
C LEU A 259 -5.02 8.81 -4.07
N TYR A 260 -4.64 8.83 -2.81
CA TYR A 260 -5.36 9.48 -1.72
C TYR A 260 -4.60 10.73 -1.30
N ALA A 261 -5.14 11.88 -1.61
CA ALA A 261 -4.49 13.17 -1.43
C ALA A 261 -5.22 14.02 -0.37
N CYS A 262 -4.46 14.76 0.42
CA CYS A 262 -4.97 15.56 1.52
C CYS A 262 -4.30 16.92 1.53
N HIS A 263 -5.07 17.98 1.78
CA HIS A 263 -4.56 19.30 2.13
C HIS A 263 -4.93 19.63 3.57
N SER A 264 -3.98 20.18 4.33
CA SER A 264 -4.21 20.68 5.69
C SER A 264 -3.53 22.02 5.90
N ALA A 265 -4.27 22.99 6.42
CA ALA A 265 -3.72 24.25 6.91
C ALA A 265 -3.31 24.19 8.40
N ASP A 266 -3.62 23.07 9.07
CA ASP A 266 -3.40 22.84 10.50
C ASP A 266 -2.22 21.88 10.75
N GLY A 267 -1.19 21.91 9.91
CA GLY A 267 -0.01 21.06 10.00
C GLY A 267 -0.31 19.56 9.84
N LEU A 268 0.60 18.74 10.39
CA LEU A 268 0.54 17.28 10.30
C LEU A 268 -0.65 16.67 11.07
N ASN A 269 -1.04 17.27 12.20
CA ASN A 269 -2.18 16.77 12.97
C ASN A 269 -3.50 16.92 12.20
N GLY A 270 -3.70 18.06 11.54
CA GLY A 270 -4.87 18.25 10.69
C GLY A 270 -4.93 17.25 9.54
N MET A 271 -3.80 16.99 8.90
CA MET A 271 -3.63 15.97 7.88
C MET A 271 -3.95 14.57 8.41
N SER A 272 -3.31 14.15 9.53
CA SER A 272 -3.51 12.83 10.13
C SER A 272 -4.97 12.58 10.50
N GLN A 273 -5.63 13.56 11.10
CA GLN A 273 -7.06 13.45 11.45
C GLN A 273 -7.96 13.25 10.22
N GLN A 274 -7.64 13.88 9.07
CA GLN A 274 -8.38 13.68 7.84
C GLN A 274 -8.21 12.24 7.31
N TYR A 275 -6.96 11.74 7.26
CA TYR A 275 -6.71 10.34 6.86
C TYR A 275 -7.34 9.33 7.82
N HIS A 276 -7.21 9.52 9.14
CA HIS A 276 -7.81 8.61 10.13
C HIS A 276 -9.33 8.55 10.02
N ARG A 277 -10.00 9.70 9.82
CA ARG A 277 -11.44 9.74 9.58
C ARG A 277 -11.81 9.00 8.30
N PHE A 278 -11.12 9.32 7.21
CA PHE A 278 -11.33 8.66 5.93
C PHE A 278 -11.20 7.14 6.03
N LEU A 279 -10.15 6.65 6.70
CA LEU A 279 -9.91 5.22 6.87
C LEU A 279 -11.04 4.54 7.66
N ARG A 280 -11.51 5.17 8.74
CA ARG A 280 -12.63 4.67 9.53
C ARG A 280 -13.94 4.64 8.75
N ASP A 281 -14.20 5.68 7.99
CA ASP A 281 -15.46 5.82 7.26
C ASP A 281 -15.51 4.95 6.00
N GLU A 282 -14.42 4.82 5.25
CA GLU A 282 -14.43 4.22 3.92
C GLU A 282 -13.62 2.93 3.76
N ILE A 283 -12.54 2.72 4.54
CA ILE A 283 -11.59 1.62 4.31
C ILE A 283 -11.72 0.50 5.34
N ILE A 284 -11.66 0.85 6.63
CA ILE A 284 -11.63 -0.13 7.71
C ILE A 284 -13.00 -0.80 7.83
N ARG A 285 -13.02 -2.14 7.85
CA ARG A 285 -14.24 -2.95 7.98
C ARG A 285 -13.95 -4.14 8.90
N PHE A 286 -14.03 -3.90 10.21
CA PHE A 286 -13.92 -4.99 11.18
C PHE A 286 -15.14 -5.92 11.08
N PRO A 287 -14.95 -7.25 11.26
CA PRO A 287 -16.06 -8.20 11.27
C PRO A 287 -17.07 -7.91 12.38
N GLU A 288 -16.59 -7.44 13.52
CA GLU A 288 -17.41 -7.10 14.68
C GLU A 288 -17.10 -5.70 15.21
N GLN A 289 -18.13 -5.02 15.69
CA GLN A 289 -18.04 -3.72 16.38
C GLN A 289 -17.70 -3.94 17.87
N LYS A 290 -16.41 -4.25 18.14
CA LYS A 290 -15.92 -4.47 19.51
C LYS A 290 -14.58 -3.76 19.72
N PRO A 291 -14.16 -3.51 20.98
CA PRO A 291 -12.80 -3.07 21.28
C PRO A 291 -11.76 -4.01 20.64
N ARG A 292 -10.62 -3.47 20.25
CA ARG A 292 -9.55 -4.30 19.67
C ARG A 292 -9.00 -5.25 20.73
N PRO A 293 -8.97 -6.57 20.46
CA PRO A 293 -8.55 -7.55 21.44
C PRO A 293 -7.08 -7.39 21.86
N VAL A 294 -6.81 -7.70 23.13
CA VAL A 294 -5.44 -7.91 23.62
C VAL A 294 -4.95 -9.28 23.15
N HIS A 295 -3.82 -9.31 22.44
CA HIS A 295 -3.28 -10.54 21.84
C HIS A 295 -2.10 -11.08 22.64
N LEU A 296 -1.95 -12.41 22.65
CA LEU A 296 -0.67 -13.07 22.83
C LEU A 296 -0.31 -13.79 21.51
N ASN A 297 0.88 -13.54 21.01
CA ASN A 297 1.47 -14.27 19.89
C ASN A 297 2.63 -15.15 20.43
N THR A 298 2.69 -16.41 20.02
CA THR A 298 3.63 -17.37 20.57
C THR A 298 5.05 -17.28 20.03
N TRP A 299 5.32 -16.48 18.99
CA TRP A 299 6.61 -16.48 18.29
C TRP A 299 7.82 -16.38 19.23
N GLU A 300 7.92 -15.33 20.00
CA GLU A 300 9.06 -15.13 20.91
C GLU A 300 9.06 -16.07 22.14
N GLY A 301 7.93 -16.71 22.41
CA GLY A 301 7.80 -17.64 23.53
C GLY A 301 8.29 -19.04 23.24
N ILE A 302 8.14 -19.50 21.99
CA ILE A 302 8.43 -20.90 21.61
C ILE A 302 9.17 -21.05 20.29
N TYR A 303 9.19 -20.01 19.42
CA TYR A 303 9.68 -20.11 18.04
C TYR A 303 9.13 -21.35 17.33
N PHE A 304 9.96 -22.20 16.76
CA PHE A 304 9.56 -23.45 16.08
C PHE A 304 9.29 -24.64 17.01
N ASN A 305 9.50 -24.48 18.33
CA ASN A 305 9.35 -25.58 19.29
C ASN A 305 7.88 -25.70 19.77
N HIS A 306 7.03 -26.13 18.86
CA HIS A 306 5.60 -26.31 19.13
C HIS A 306 5.37 -27.60 19.95
N ASN A 307 4.97 -27.44 21.22
CA ASN A 307 4.50 -28.49 22.10
C ASN A 307 3.08 -28.16 22.55
N PRO A 308 2.05 -28.93 22.18
CA PRO A 308 0.65 -28.63 22.50
C PRO A 308 0.38 -28.44 23.99
N ASP A 309 0.95 -29.27 24.86
CA ASP A 309 0.74 -29.18 26.30
C ASP A 309 1.31 -27.87 26.86
N TYR A 310 2.49 -27.47 26.42
CA TYR A 310 3.10 -26.20 26.80
C TYR A 310 2.31 -24.99 26.26
N ILE A 311 1.84 -25.08 25.00
CA ILE A 311 1.01 -24.04 24.38
C ILE A 311 -0.31 -23.87 25.16
N MET A 312 -0.97 -24.95 25.57
CA MET A 312 -2.18 -24.90 26.38
C MET A 312 -1.94 -24.29 27.76
N GLN A 313 -0.82 -24.64 28.44
CA GLN A 313 -0.44 -23.98 29.69
C GLN A 313 -0.15 -22.49 29.52
N MET A 314 0.47 -22.11 28.40
CA MET A 314 0.69 -20.68 28.05
C MET A 314 -0.64 -19.96 27.85
N ALA A 315 -1.62 -20.60 27.19
CA ALA A 315 -2.96 -20.05 27.00
C ALA A 315 -3.69 -19.85 28.33
N GLU A 316 -3.58 -20.77 29.28
CA GLU A 316 -4.16 -20.62 30.64
C GLU A 316 -3.59 -19.39 31.37
N ARG A 317 -2.27 -19.22 31.30
CA ARG A 317 -1.61 -18.05 31.90
C ARG A 317 -2.02 -16.75 31.21
N ALA A 318 -2.11 -16.76 29.88
CA ALA A 318 -2.54 -15.63 29.09
C ALA A 318 -3.98 -15.20 29.45
N ALA A 319 -4.90 -16.16 29.53
CA ALA A 319 -6.28 -15.91 29.93
C ALA A 319 -6.38 -15.29 31.33
N ALA A 320 -5.57 -15.82 32.29
CA ALA A 320 -5.53 -15.28 33.67
C ALA A 320 -5.00 -13.82 33.71
N LEU A 321 -4.23 -13.38 32.71
CA LEU A 321 -3.74 -12.01 32.57
C LEU A 321 -4.70 -11.10 31.78
N GLY A 322 -5.83 -11.62 31.30
CA GLY A 322 -6.81 -10.87 30.54
C GLY A 322 -6.53 -10.78 29.05
N VAL A 323 -5.73 -11.68 28.49
CA VAL A 323 -5.56 -11.83 27.04
C VAL A 323 -6.87 -12.31 26.43
N GLU A 324 -7.26 -11.72 25.30
CA GLU A 324 -8.55 -11.98 24.63
C GLU A 324 -8.37 -12.79 23.33
N ARG A 325 -7.16 -12.82 22.77
CA ARG A 325 -6.84 -13.58 21.55
C ARG A 325 -5.48 -14.25 21.69
N PHE A 326 -5.42 -15.54 21.41
CA PHE A 326 -4.21 -16.34 21.47
C PHE A 326 -3.83 -16.82 20.07
N ILE A 327 -2.60 -16.50 19.61
CA ILE A 327 -2.15 -16.73 18.23
C ILE A 327 -0.96 -17.68 18.27
N ILE A 328 -1.07 -18.85 17.61
CA ILE A 328 0.08 -19.67 17.30
C ILE A 328 0.78 -19.15 16.05
N ASP A 329 2.09 -18.91 16.16
CA ASP A 329 2.91 -18.38 15.08
C ASP A 329 3.58 -19.48 14.24
N ASP A 330 4.63 -19.17 13.48
CA ASP A 330 5.35 -20.08 12.59
C ASP A 330 5.83 -21.35 13.30
N GLY A 331 5.69 -22.51 12.64
CA GLY A 331 6.17 -23.80 13.17
C GLY A 331 5.11 -24.89 13.37
N TRP A 332 3.82 -24.62 13.12
CA TRP A 332 2.73 -25.58 13.35
C TRP A 332 2.55 -26.63 12.26
N PHE A 333 3.06 -26.39 11.05
CA PHE A 333 2.83 -27.23 9.88
C PHE A 333 3.96 -28.22 9.61
N LYS A 334 3.66 -29.23 8.79
CA LYS A 334 4.48 -30.40 8.54
C LYS A 334 5.93 -30.07 8.17
N GLY A 335 6.89 -30.57 8.95
CA GLY A 335 8.32 -30.42 8.70
C GLY A 335 8.91 -29.04 9.03
N ARG A 336 8.11 -28.10 9.56
CA ARG A 336 8.56 -26.74 9.90
C ARG A 336 9.26 -26.69 11.25
N ASN A 337 10.53 -27.10 11.29
CA ASN A 337 11.37 -27.10 12.50
C ASN A 337 12.36 -25.93 12.56
N ASP A 338 12.56 -25.25 11.46
CA ASP A 338 13.33 -24.02 11.30
C ASP A 338 12.83 -23.25 10.06
N ASP A 339 13.49 -22.16 9.67
CA ASP A 339 13.11 -21.34 8.54
C ASP A 339 13.59 -21.85 7.17
N ARG A 340 14.28 -23.02 7.11
CA ARG A 340 14.90 -23.55 5.89
C ARG A 340 13.99 -24.46 5.08
N ALA A 341 12.94 -24.99 5.71
CA ALA A 341 12.10 -26.03 5.12
C ALA A 341 10.59 -25.74 5.27
N ALA A 342 9.80 -26.46 4.48
CA ALA A 342 8.38 -26.70 4.63
C ALA A 342 7.42 -25.58 4.23
N LEU A 343 7.85 -24.35 3.91
CA LEU A 343 6.92 -23.39 3.32
C LEU A 343 6.33 -23.92 2.02
N GLY A 344 5.02 -23.95 1.94
CA GLY A 344 4.23 -24.58 0.88
C GLY A 344 3.44 -25.80 1.39
N ASP A 345 3.91 -26.49 2.42
CA ASP A 345 3.31 -27.73 2.93
C ASP A 345 2.33 -27.43 4.08
N TRP A 346 1.24 -26.73 3.78
CA TRP A 346 0.25 -26.23 4.75
C TRP A 346 -0.65 -27.35 5.29
N TYR A 347 -0.05 -28.34 5.96
CA TYR A 347 -0.68 -29.44 6.68
C TYR A 347 -0.22 -29.45 8.11
N THR A 348 -1.06 -29.83 9.06
CA THR A 348 -0.66 -29.96 10.46
C THR A 348 0.50 -30.94 10.61
N ASP A 349 1.51 -30.59 11.38
CA ASP A 349 2.62 -31.49 11.72
C ASP A 349 2.14 -32.57 12.71
N GLU A 350 2.04 -33.82 12.24
CA GLU A 350 1.55 -34.94 13.05
C GLU A 350 2.50 -35.33 14.18
N GLN A 351 3.80 -35.00 14.09
CA GLN A 351 4.76 -35.25 15.16
C GLN A 351 4.61 -34.25 16.31
N LYS A 352 4.34 -32.98 15.99
CA LYS A 352 4.07 -31.92 16.96
C LYS A 352 2.64 -31.96 17.49
N TYR A 353 1.70 -32.27 16.63
CA TYR A 353 0.27 -32.27 16.91
C TYR A 353 -0.35 -33.64 16.54
N PRO A 354 -0.09 -34.70 17.32
CA PRO A 354 -0.54 -36.07 16.96
C PRO A 354 -2.06 -36.22 16.91
N ASN A 355 -2.80 -35.28 17.53
CA ASN A 355 -4.26 -35.22 17.49
C ASN A 355 -4.79 -34.00 16.68
N GLY A 356 -3.95 -33.46 15.78
CA GLY A 356 -4.25 -32.25 15.01
C GLY A 356 -4.27 -30.97 15.87
N LEU A 357 -4.68 -29.87 15.26
CA LEU A 357 -4.76 -28.55 15.93
C LEU A 357 -5.98 -28.40 16.86
N MET A 358 -7.02 -29.21 16.64
CA MET A 358 -8.32 -29.06 17.36
C MET A 358 -8.21 -29.13 18.89
N PRO A 359 -7.37 -29.98 19.53
CA PRO A 359 -7.25 -29.95 20.99
C PRO A 359 -6.78 -28.60 21.53
N VAL A 360 -5.77 -27.98 20.91
CA VAL A 360 -5.25 -26.66 21.29
C VAL A 360 -6.31 -25.58 21.05
N ILE A 361 -6.96 -25.58 19.87
CA ILE A 361 -8.00 -24.61 19.53
C ILE A 361 -9.17 -24.68 20.52
N LYS A 362 -9.67 -25.87 20.81
CA LYS A 362 -10.76 -26.07 21.80
C LYS A 362 -10.36 -25.60 23.18
N HIS A 363 -9.13 -25.87 23.60
CA HIS A 363 -8.62 -25.40 24.88
C HIS A 363 -8.59 -23.88 24.98
N VAL A 364 -7.99 -23.20 23.99
CA VAL A 364 -7.96 -21.73 23.92
C VAL A 364 -9.37 -21.14 23.97
N LYS A 365 -10.30 -21.69 23.17
CA LYS A 365 -11.69 -21.22 23.15
C LYS A 365 -12.45 -21.50 24.45
N SER A 366 -12.14 -22.61 25.14
CA SER A 366 -12.74 -22.92 26.44
C SER A 366 -12.33 -21.92 27.53
N LEU A 367 -11.21 -21.23 27.35
CA LEU A 367 -10.74 -20.14 28.22
C LEU A 367 -11.36 -18.77 27.86
N GLY A 368 -12.28 -18.73 26.88
CA GLY A 368 -12.95 -17.50 26.44
C GLY A 368 -12.15 -16.63 25.48
N MET A 369 -11.02 -17.13 24.98
CA MET A 369 -10.19 -16.40 24.02
C MET A 369 -10.53 -16.76 22.57
N GLU A 370 -10.31 -15.82 21.66
CA GLU A 370 -10.23 -16.09 20.21
C GLU A 370 -8.95 -16.83 19.87
N PHE A 371 -9.00 -17.63 18.79
CA PHE A 371 -7.84 -18.35 18.29
C PHE A 371 -7.33 -17.77 16.98
N GLY A 372 -6.02 -17.53 16.89
CA GLY A 372 -5.33 -17.06 15.68
C GLY A 372 -4.23 -18.00 15.23
N ILE A 373 -3.88 -17.89 13.95
CA ILE A 373 -2.84 -18.70 13.33
C ILE A 373 -2.00 -17.88 12.33
N TRP A 374 -0.69 -18.15 12.28
CA TRP A 374 0.24 -17.56 11.33
C TRP A 374 0.31 -18.37 10.04
N VAL A 375 0.44 -17.69 8.90
CA VAL A 375 0.68 -18.26 7.58
C VAL A 375 1.59 -17.37 6.74
N GLU A 376 2.33 -17.98 5.80
CA GLU A 376 3.16 -17.29 4.79
C GLU A 376 2.94 -17.92 3.40
N PRO A 377 1.73 -17.79 2.83
CA PRO A 377 1.30 -18.63 1.71
C PRO A 377 1.85 -18.22 0.35
N GLU A 378 2.46 -17.05 0.25
CA GLU A 378 3.08 -16.56 -0.98
C GLU A 378 4.51 -17.06 -1.17
N MET A 379 5.04 -17.80 -0.20
CA MET A 379 6.42 -18.29 -0.19
C MET A 379 6.49 -19.82 -0.27
N ILE A 380 7.60 -20.31 -0.78
CA ILE A 380 7.91 -21.74 -0.88
C ILE A 380 9.38 -22.00 -0.57
N ASN A 381 9.69 -23.00 0.25
CA ASN A 381 11.07 -23.41 0.45
C ASN A 381 11.48 -24.43 -0.62
N PRO A 382 12.74 -24.42 -1.08
CA PRO A 382 13.30 -25.52 -1.87
C PRO A 382 13.18 -26.88 -1.19
N ASP A 383 13.29 -26.90 0.13
CA ASP A 383 13.06 -28.09 0.95
C ASP A 383 11.60 -28.10 1.44
N SER A 384 10.68 -28.36 0.53
CA SER A 384 9.27 -28.65 0.79
C SER A 384 8.75 -29.74 -0.15
N ASP A 385 7.70 -30.43 0.24
CA ASP A 385 7.04 -31.41 -0.62
C ASP A 385 6.44 -30.74 -1.84
N LEU A 386 5.85 -29.56 -1.66
CA LEU A 386 5.29 -28.77 -2.75
C LEU A 386 6.35 -28.41 -3.81
N PHE A 387 7.52 -27.96 -3.41
CA PHE A 387 8.59 -27.62 -4.36
C PHE A 387 9.12 -28.86 -5.09
N ARG A 388 9.26 -30.00 -4.40
CA ARG A 388 9.68 -31.26 -5.02
C ARG A 388 8.70 -31.74 -6.08
N LEU A 389 7.40 -31.51 -5.86
CA LEU A 389 6.35 -31.87 -6.81
C LEU A 389 6.22 -30.86 -7.95
N HIS A 390 6.38 -29.58 -7.66
CA HIS A 390 6.15 -28.47 -8.58
C HIS A 390 7.28 -27.42 -8.52
N PRO A 391 8.51 -27.77 -8.95
CA PRO A 391 9.63 -26.81 -8.95
C PRO A 391 9.43 -25.65 -9.95
N ASP A 392 8.53 -25.83 -10.91
CA ASP A 392 8.09 -24.84 -11.91
C ASP A 392 7.11 -23.80 -11.35
N TRP A 393 6.59 -23.97 -10.14
CA TRP A 393 5.67 -23.01 -9.52
C TRP A 393 6.36 -21.82 -8.87
N VAL A 394 7.65 -21.67 -9.03
CA VAL A 394 8.41 -20.50 -8.56
C VAL A 394 8.23 -19.33 -9.51
N LEU A 395 7.97 -18.14 -8.94
CA LEU A 395 7.96 -16.87 -9.69
C LEU A 395 9.40 -16.53 -10.13
N SER A 396 9.74 -16.82 -11.40
CA SER A 396 11.11 -16.70 -11.91
C SER A 396 11.17 -16.40 -13.39
N MET A 397 12.30 -15.83 -13.84
CA MET A 397 12.59 -15.62 -15.25
C MET A 397 13.39 -16.79 -15.80
N PRO A 398 12.99 -17.40 -16.93
CA PRO A 398 13.70 -18.52 -17.54
C PRO A 398 15.17 -18.18 -17.85
N GLY A 399 16.07 -19.11 -17.55
CA GLY A 399 17.50 -18.97 -17.85
C GLY A 399 18.30 -18.15 -16.83
N TYR A 400 17.67 -17.54 -15.84
CA TYR A 400 18.34 -16.83 -14.76
C TYR A 400 18.30 -17.65 -13.46
N SER A 401 19.38 -17.53 -12.68
CA SER A 401 19.38 -18.10 -11.34
C SER A 401 18.43 -17.32 -10.43
N GLN A 402 17.67 -18.04 -9.63
CA GLN A 402 16.77 -17.45 -8.64
C GLN A 402 17.45 -17.49 -7.26
N PRO A 403 17.91 -16.34 -6.72
CA PRO A 403 18.47 -16.31 -5.39
C PRO A 403 17.39 -16.55 -4.33
N THR A 404 17.72 -17.27 -3.27
CA THR A 404 16.86 -17.37 -2.10
C THR A 404 17.04 -16.14 -1.20
N GLY A 405 15.95 -15.72 -0.55
CA GLY A 405 15.97 -14.81 0.60
C GLY A 405 15.34 -15.54 1.79
N ARG A 406 15.98 -15.62 2.94
CA ARG A 406 15.54 -16.41 4.09
C ARG A 406 15.22 -17.88 3.71
N TYR A 407 16.06 -18.49 2.85
CA TYR A 407 15.89 -19.85 2.30
C TYR A 407 14.58 -20.06 1.50
N GLN A 408 13.93 -18.99 1.02
CA GLN A 408 12.63 -19.03 0.36
C GLN A 408 12.73 -18.59 -1.09
N TYR A 409 11.79 -19.09 -1.90
CA TYR A 409 11.35 -18.54 -3.17
C TYR A 409 9.95 -17.97 -3.03
N VAL A 410 9.52 -17.22 -4.04
CA VAL A 410 8.13 -16.75 -4.16
C VAL A 410 7.34 -17.77 -4.96
N LEU A 411 6.22 -18.23 -4.41
CA LEU A 411 5.25 -19.06 -5.13
C LEU A 411 4.54 -18.22 -6.18
N ASN A 412 4.51 -18.69 -7.42
CA ASN A 412 3.92 -17.99 -8.55
C ASN A 412 2.38 -18.12 -8.55
N LEU A 413 1.70 -17.18 -7.93
CA LEU A 413 0.24 -17.15 -7.88
C LEU A 413 -0.43 -16.84 -9.24
N ASN A 414 0.35 -16.53 -10.29
CA ASN A 414 -0.18 -16.37 -11.64
C ASN A 414 -0.45 -17.74 -12.31
N ILE A 415 0.10 -18.82 -11.77
CA ILE A 415 -0.21 -20.18 -12.19
C ILE A 415 -1.52 -20.59 -11.54
N PRO A 416 -2.58 -20.90 -12.34
CA PRO A 416 -3.91 -21.20 -11.78
C PRO A 416 -3.91 -22.35 -10.78
N GLU A 417 -3.11 -23.38 -11.02
CA GLU A 417 -2.99 -24.57 -10.17
C GLU A 417 -2.31 -24.24 -8.84
N ALA A 418 -1.28 -23.40 -8.85
CA ALA A 418 -0.60 -22.92 -7.63
C ALA A 418 -1.55 -22.06 -6.79
N PHE A 419 -2.29 -21.16 -7.44
CA PHE A 419 -3.31 -20.34 -6.78
C PHE A 419 -4.41 -21.21 -6.16
N ALA A 420 -4.94 -22.17 -6.93
CA ALA A 420 -5.98 -23.09 -6.47
C ALA A 420 -5.50 -23.92 -5.28
N TYR A 421 -4.27 -24.45 -5.33
CA TYR A 421 -3.68 -25.20 -4.23
C TYR A 421 -3.67 -24.38 -2.93
N ILE A 422 -3.16 -23.15 -2.96
CA ILE A 422 -3.13 -22.29 -1.76
C ILE A 422 -4.54 -21.98 -1.27
N TYR A 423 -5.46 -21.65 -2.18
CA TYR A 423 -6.85 -21.39 -1.82
C TYR A 423 -7.51 -22.61 -1.15
N GLU A 424 -7.29 -23.81 -1.66
CA GLU A 424 -7.80 -25.06 -1.06
C GLU A 424 -7.19 -25.34 0.33
N ARG A 425 -5.91 -25.01 0.54
CA ARG A 425 -5.30 -25.11 1.88
C ARG A 425 -5.97 -24.17 2.89
N PHE A 426 -6.34 -22.95 2.47
CA PHE A 426 -7.12 -22.05 3.32
C PHE A 426 -8.56 -22.52 3.54
N LEU A 427 -9.21 -23.08 2.52
CA LEU A 427 -10.54 -23.67 2.69
C LEU A 427 -10.53 -24.79 3.73
N TRP A 428 -9.50 -25.62 3.72
CA TRP A 428 -9.29 -26.63 4.76
C TRP A 428 -8.99 -25.99 6.12
N LEU A 429 -8.01 -25.08 6.20
CA LEU A 429 -7.55 -24.50 7.47
C LEU A 429 -8.67 -23.74 8.17
N LEU A 430 -9.37 -22.87 7.47
CA LEU A 430 -10.42 -22.02 8.03
C LEU A 430 -11.80 -22.68 8.04
N GLY A 431 -12.02 -23.70 7.21
CA GLY A 431 -13.29 -24.43 7.15
C GLY A 431 -13.40 -25.55 8.18
N GLU A 432 -12.29 -26.26 8.47
CA GLU A 432 -12.27 -27.37 9.42
C GLU A 432 -11.92 -26.93 10.85
N HIS A 433 -11.38 -25.70 11.03
CA HIS A 433 -10.95 -25.18 12.31
C HIS A 433 -11.63 -23.84 12.63
N PRO A 434 -12.12 -23.63 13.86
CA PRO A 434 -12.75 -22.37 14.27
C PRO A 434 -11.69 -21.28 14.54
N VAL A 435 -11.00 -20.86 13.46
CA VAL A 435 -10.00 -19.78 13.48
C VAL A 435 -10.70 -18.43 13.39
N ASP A 436 -10.36 -17.50 14.26
CA ASP A 436 -10.91 -16.14 14.28
C ASP A 436 -9.94 -15.12 13.66
N TYR A 437 -8.65 -15.46 13.57
CA TYR A 437 -7.62 -14.52 13.18
C TYR A 437 -6.49 -15.18 12.40
N VAL A 438 -6.03 -14.54 11.33
CA VAL A 438 -4.90 -14.98 10.51
C VAL A 438 -3.85 -13.87 10.48
N LYS A 439 -2.63 -14.17 10.96
CA LYS A 439 -1.44 -13.36 10.71
C LYS A 439 -0.83 -13.82 9.38
N TRP A 440 -0.98 -12.99 8.36
CA TRP A 440 -0.46 -13.25 7.02
C TRP A 440 0.88 -12.58 6.83
N ASP A 441 1.92 -13.38 6.67
CA ASP A 441 3.30 -12.91 6.53
C ASP A 441 3.83 -13.03 5.10
N MET A 442 4.93 -12.31 4.82
CA MET A 442 5.69 -12.34 3.57
C MET A 442 7.14 -11.95 3.86
N ASN A 443 8.04 -12.92 4.00
CA ASN A 443 9.40 -12.67 4.49
C ASN A 443 10.47 -12.60 3.38
N ARG A 444 10.07 -12.35 2.14
CA ARG A 444 10.98 -12.24 1.01
C ARG A 444 10.48 -11.22 -0.02
N GLU A 445 11.42 -10.48 -0.60
CA GLU A 445 11.17 -9.61 -1.74
C GLU A 445 11.08 -10.41 -3.05
N LEU A 446 10.42 -9.81 -4.06
CA LEU A 446 10.36 -10.35 -5.40
C LEU A 446 11.67 -10.06 -6.15
N VAL A 447 12.35 -11.11 -6.54
CA VAL A 447 13.57 -11.04 -7.37
C VAL A 447 13.34 -11.88 -8.62
N GLN A 448 13.75 -11.38 -9.79
CA GLN A 448 13.51 -12.08 -11.06
C GLN A 448 12.04 -12.51 -11.23
N ALA A 449 11.12 -11.61 -10.82
CA ALA A 449 9.68 -11.87 -10.80
C ALA A 449 9.15 -12.02 -12.22
N GLY A 450 9.09 -13.26 -12.71
CA GLY A 450 8.66 -13.58 -14.05
C GLY A 450 7.61 -14.68 -14.10
N HIS A 451 6.75 -14.60 -15.09
CA HIS A 451 5.78 -15.61 -15.47
C HIS A 451 5.75 -15.72 -16.98
N GLU A 452 5.88 -16.94 -17.52
CA GLU A 452 5.95 -17.19 -18.98
C GLU A 452 6.99 -16.32 -19.72
N GLY A 453 8.14 -16.07 -19.09
CA GLY A 453 9.22 -15.28 -19.69
C GLY A 453 8.98 -13.76 -19.71
N ARG A 454 7.94 -13.26 -19.07
CA ARG A 454 7.62 -11.84 -18.93
C ARG A 454 7.68 -11.40 -17.48
N ALA A 455 7.98 -10.13 -17.23
CA ALA A 455 7.89 -9.57 -15.90
C ALA A 455 6.44 -9.63 -15.37
N ALA A 456 6.28 -10.00 -14.11
CA ALA A 456 4.99 -10.32 -13.51
C ALA A 456 4.86 -9.85 -12.03
N ALA A 457 5.62 -8.86 -11.61
CA ALA A 457 5.55 -8.35 -10.25
C ALA A 457 4.18 -7.73 -9.91
N ASP A 458 3.62 -6.94 -10.83
CA ASP A 458 2.28 -6.37 -10.68
C ASP A 458 1.18 -7.46 -10.65
N ALA A 459 1.29 -8.45 -11.55
CA ALA A 459 0.35 -9.55 -11.60
C ALA A 459 0.36 -10.37 -10.30
N GLN A 460 1.54 -10.64 -9.72
CA GLN A 460 1.68 -11.32 -8.44
C GLN A 460 0.96 -10.55 -7.31
N THR A 461 1.13 -9.24 -7.23
CA THR A 461 0.44 -8.39 -6.25
C THR A 461 -1.08 -8.45 -6.43
N ARG A 462 -1.58 -8.46 -7.67
CA ARG A 462 -3.02 -8.59 -7.94
C ARG A 462 -3.59 -9.96 -7.58
N GLN A 463 -2.82 -11.04 -7.77
CA GLN A 463 -3.24 -12.37 -7.33
C GLN A 463 -3.28 -12.48 -5.80
N PHE A 464 -2.35 -11.85 -5.09
CA PHE A 464 -2.42 -11.73 -3.64
C PHE A 464 -3.72 -11.03 -3.19
N TYR A 465 -4.09 -9.90 -3.81
CA TYR A 465 -5.36 -9.24 -3.51
C TYR A 465 -6.56 -10.14 -3.79
N ARG A 466 -6.57 -10.80 -4.94
CA ARG A 466 -7.64 -11.74 -5.30
C ARG A 466 -7.81 -12.86 -4.28
N LEU A 467 -6.70 -13.42 -3.81
CA LEU A 467 -6.72 -14.48 -2.81
C LEU A 467 -7.35 -13.99 -1.50
N LEU A 468 -6.94 -12.82 -1.00
CA LEU A 468 -7.54 -12.21 0.20
C LEU A 468 -9.02 -11.87 0.00
N ASP A 469 -9.40 -11.33 -1.16
CA ASP A 469 -10.81 -10.99 -1.46
C ASP A 469 -11.69 -12.25 -1.40
N LEU A 470 -11.27 -13.37 -2.02
CA LEU A 470 -11.98 -14.66 -2.00
C LEU A 470 -12.08 -15.23 -0.57
N LEU A 471 -11.00 -15.14 0.22
CA LEU A 471 -11.00 -15.64 1.59
C LEU A 471 -11.92 -14.81 2.50
N ARG A 472 -11.92 -13.49 2.35
CA ARG A 472 -12.82 -12.60 3.11
C ARG A 472 -14.29 -12.81 2.74
N GLU A 473 -14.58 -13.04 1.48
CA GLU A 473 -15.95 -13.37 1.04
C GLU A 473 -16.41 -14.71 1.64
N ARG A 474 -15.51 -15.69 1.68
CA ARG A 474 -15.82 -17.04 2.18
C ARG A 474 -15.86 -17.13 3.71
N PHE A 475 -15.00 -16.36 4.40
CA PHE A 475 -14.83 -16.36 5.85
C PHE A 475 -14.93 -14.94 6.42
N PRO A 476 -16.09 -14.29 6.35
CA PRO A 476 -16.24 -12.87 6.71
C PRO A 476 -16.04 -12.58 8.20
N HIS A 477 -16.06 -13.60 9.05
CA HIS A 477 -15.81 -13.49 10.49
C HIS A 477 -14.32 -13.50 10.85
N VAL A 478 -13.45 -13.94 9.94
CA VAL A 478 -12.01 -14.04 10.20
C VAL A 478 -11.34 -12.67 10.01
N GLU A 479 -10.60 -12.23 11.01
CA GLU A 479 -9.74 -11.07 10.88
C GLU A 479 -8.37 -11.44 10.29
N PHE A 480 -7.88 -10.61 9.38
CA PHE A 480 -6.55 -10.75 8.76
C PHE A 480 -5.62 -9.64 9.22
N GLU A 481 -4.39 -9.99 9.62
CA GLU A 481 -3.30 -9.06 9.87
C GLU A 481 -2.30 -9.13 8.72
N SER A 482 -1.90 -7.97 8.17
CA SER A 482 -0.79 -7.88 7.24
C SER A 482 0.51 -7.77 8.00
N CYS A 483 1.36 -8.76 7.82
CA CYS A 483 2.77 -8.78 8.17
C CYS A 483 3.59 -9.02 6.91
N ALA A 484 4.76 -8.42 6.80
CA ALA A 484 5.71 -8.71 5.73
C ALA A 484 7.13 -8.44 6.24
N SER A 485 7.68 -9.35 7.04
CA SER A 485 8.85 -9.11 7.89
C SER A 485 8.62 -7.82 8.72
N GLY A 486 7.56 -7.79 9.52
CA GLY A 486 7.10 -6.55 10.12
C GLY A 486 6.35 -5.64 9.14
N GLY A 487 6.76 -4.39 9.04
CA GLY A 487 6.09 -3.32 8.31
C GLY A 487 6.33 -3.27 6.79
N GLY A 488 6.77 -4.35 6.16
CA GLY A 488 7.13 -4.35 4.74
C GLY A 488 5.94 -4.26 3.76
N ARG A 489 4.69 -4.39 4.23
CA ARG A 489 3.49 -4.27 3.39
C ARG A 489 2.37 -3.55 4.16
N ILE A 490 2.44 -2.22 4.15
CA ILE A 490 1.51 -1.32 4.83
C ILE A 490 1.09 -0.23 3.84
N ASP A 491 -0.17 -0.25 3.44
CA ASP A 491 -0.79 0.75 2.57
C ASP A 491 -2.32 0.65 2.65
N PHE A 492 -3.04 1.61 2.04
CA PHE A 492 -4.51 1.64 2.08
C PHE A 492 -5.14 0.52 1.26
N GLU A 493 -4.46 0.01 0.23
CA GLU A 493 -5.05 -1.04 -0.62
C GLU A 493 -5.03 -2.40 0.08
N VAL A 494 -3.95 -2.74 0.81
CA VAL A 494 -3.95 -3.95 1.62
C VAL A 494 -4.87 -3.81 2.83
N LEU A 495 -5.03 -2.59 3.41
CA LEU A 495 -5.95 -2.35 4.52
C LEU A 495 -7.41 -2.56 4.15
N LYS A 496 -7.81 -2.39 2.90
CA LYS A 496 -9.15 -2.77 2.43
C LYS A 496 -9.45 -4.25 2.62
N ARG A 497 -8.39 -5.08 2.67
CA ARG A 497 -8.45 -6.55 2.73
C ARG A 497 -8.02 -7.13 4.06
N THR A 498 -7.38 -6.33 4.89
CA THR A 498 -6.90 -6.72 6.21
C THR A 498 -7.50 -5.81 7.29
N HIS A 499 -7.26 -6.13 8.55
CA HIS A 499 -7.89 -5.43 9.68
C HIS A 499 -6.84 -4.83 10.62
N ARG A 500 -5.59 -5.27 10.47
CA ARG A 500 -4.49 -4.87 11.34
C ARG A 500 -3.16 -4.98 10.58
N PHE A 501 -2.20 -4.17 11.00
CA PHE A 501 -0.81 -4.24 10.57
C PHE A 501 0.10 -4.65 11.72
N TRP A 502 1.04 -5.52 11.44
CA TRP A 502 2.23 -5.68 12.24
C TRP A 502 3.26 -4.64 11.81
N ALA A 503 3.39 -3.55 12.58
CA ALA A 503 4.15 -2.37 12.17
C ALA A 503 5.66 -2.60 12.05
N SER A 504 6.21 -3.51 12.85
CA SER A 504 7.64 -3.85 12.86
C SER A 504 7.87 -5.12 13.67
N ASP A 505 8.88 -5.89 13.29
CA ASP A 505 9.41 -6.99 14.11
C ASP A 505 10.30 -6.49 15.25
N ASN A 506 10.58 -5.20 15.31
CA ASN A 506 11.33 -4.61 16.40
C ASN A 506 10.43 -4.41 17.63
N ASN A 507 10.86 -4.94 18.77
CA ASN A 507 10.18 -4.85 20.04
C ASN A 507 10.85 -3.87 21.03
N ASP A 508 11.93 -3.21 20.61
CA ASP A 508 12.55 -2.15 21.39
C ASP A 508 11.59 -0.96 21.54
N ALA A 509 11.26 -0.60 22.79
CA ALA A 509 10.30 0.43 23.10
C ALA A 509 10.70 1.82 22.55
N LEU A 510 11.99 2.15 22.51
CA LEU A 510 12.47 3.45 21.98
C LEU A 510 12.34 3.49 20.46
N GLU A 511 12.77 2.44 19.76
CA GLU A 511 12.62 2.35 18.30
C GLU A 511 11.13 2.35 17.91
N ARG A 512 10.28 1.64 18.67
CA ARG A 512 8.83 1.61 18.44
C ARG A 512 8.18 2.99 18.59
N CYS A 513 8.68 3.88 19.44
CA CYS A 513 8.18 5.25 19.53
C CYS A 513 8.27 5.95 18.16
N THR A 514 9.39 5.84 17.46
CA THR A 514 9.57 6.43 16.13
C THR A 514 8.76 5.70 15.06
N ILE A 515 8.81 4.37 15.05
CA ILE A 515 8.09 3.52 14.07
C ILE A 515 6.57 3.78 14.15
N GLN A 516 6.00 3.70 15.34
CA GLN A 516 4.56 3.89 15.54
C GLN A 516 4.14 5.34 15.30
N ARG A 517 4.98 6.32 15.68
CA ARG A 517 4.72 7.72 15.37
C ARG A 517 4.70 7.96 13.86
N GLY A 518 5.69 7.44 13.12
CA GLY A 518 5.73 7.57 11.67
C GLY A 518 4.51 6.96 10.98
N MET A 519 4.11 5.76 11.40
CA MET A 519 2.91 5.10 10.89
C MET A 519 1.64 5.90 11.22
N SER A 520 1.56 6.51 12.41
CA SER A 520 0.37 7.24 12.87
C SER A 520 0.06 8.51 12.09
N TYR A 521 0.95 9.00 11.23
CA TYR A 521 0.61 10.11 10.32
C TYR A 521 -0.49 9.73 9.32
N PHE A 522 -0.56 8.46 8.92
CA PHE A 522 -1.53 7.98 7.94
C PHE A 522 -2.56 7.02 8.53
N PHE A 523 -2.22 6.23 9.55
CA PHE A 523 -3.05 5.16 10.07
C PHE A 523 -3.50 5.40 11.51
N PRO A 524 -4.79 5.16 11.82
CA PRO A 524 -5.29 5.28 13.19
C PRO A 524 -4.79 4.11 14.07
N PRO A 525 -4.73 4.32 15.41
CA PRO A 525 -4.14 3.34 16.34
C PRO A 525 -4.79 1.96 16.32
N GLU A 526 -6.08 1.88 16.06
CA GLU A 526 -6.85 0.61 16.09
C GLU A 526 -6.42 -0.42 15.02
N VAL A 527 -5.72 0.01 13.96
CA VAL A 527 -5.17 -0.90 12.94
C VAL A 527 -3.68 -1.18 13.14
N MET A 528 -3.07 -0.57 14.14
CA MET A 528 -1.63 -0.68 14.40
C MET A 528 -1.34 -1.73 15.47
N GLY A 529 -0.53 -2.73 15.15
CA GLY A 529 0.01 -3.69 16.11
C GLY A 529 1.06 -3.04 17.00
N ALA A 530 0.70 -2.79 18.26
CA ALA A 530 1.66 -2.48 19.31
C ALA A 530 2.04 -3.76 20.04
N HIS A 531 3.26 -3.86 20.59
CA HIS A 531 3.79 -5.09 21.16
C HIS A 531 4.56 -4.81 22.45
N ILE A 532 4.36 -5.68 23.43
CA ILE A 532 5.21 -5.78 24.62
C ILE A 532 5.99 -7.09 24.45
N GLY A 533 7.27 -7.00 24.16
CA GLY A 533 8.15 -8.14 23.93
C GLY A 533 8.93 -8.55 25.18
N HIS A 534 9.86 -9.48 24.97
CA HIS A 534 10.79 -9.89 26.02
C HIS A 534 11.68 -8.70 26.43
N ARG A 535 12.02 -8.62 27.71
CA ARG A 535 12.81 -7.52 28.28
C ARG A 535 14.22 -7.36 27.70
N ARG A 536 14.75 -8.34 26.97
CA ARG A 536 16.01 -8.24 26.22
C ARG A 536 15.69 -8.08 24.75
N CYS A 537 15.54 -6.85 24.28
CA CYS A 537 15.35 -6.52 22.88
C CYS A 537 16.66 -6.15 22.19
N HIS A 538 16.58 -5.95 20.88
CA HIS A 538 17.75 -5.83 20.01
C HIS A 538 18.64 -4.60 20.23
N ALA A 539 18.13 -3.47 20.72
CA ALA A 539 18.87 -2.20 20.73
C ALA A 539 19.13 -1.65 22.13
N THR A 540 18.22 -1.86 23.09
CA THR A 540 18.36 -1.36 24.45
C THR A 540 18.08 -2.45 25.48
N CYS A 541 18.93 -2.58 26.49
CA CYS A 541 18.80 -3.64 27.50
C CYS A 541 17.85 -3.32 28.66
N LEU A 542 17.31 -2.10 28.76
CA LEU A 542 16.73 -1.63 30.03
C LEU A 542 15.38 -0.94 29.96
N LEU A 543 14.77 -0.68 28.80
CA LEU A 543 13.65 0.25 28.71
C LEU A 543 12.38 -0.29 28.05
N TYR A 544 12.22 -1.59 27.90
CA TYR A 544 11.22 -2.10 27.00
C TYR A 544 10.17 -3.01 27.60
N THR A 545 10.08 -3.03 28.87
CA THR A 545 8.97 -3.70 29.53
C THR A 545 8.20 -2.70 30.36
N SER A 546 6.95 -2.99 30.57
CA SER A 546 6.11 -2.31 31.57
C SER A 546 6.70 -2.41 33.00
N ASP A 547 7.79 -3.15 33.16
CA ASP A 547 8.39 -3.54 34.44
C ASP A 547 9.82 -3.03 34.65
N ALA A 548 10.20 -1.95 33.93
CA ALA A 548 11.48 -1.26 34.15
C ALA A 548 11.70 -0.82 35.61
N ALA A 549 10.62 -0.73 36.39
CA ALA A 549 10.69 -0.41 37.82
C ALA A 549 11.18 -1.59 38.67
N ASP A 550 10.99 -2.86 38.25
CA ASP A 550 11.41 -4.02 39.03
C ASP A 550 12.88 -4.39 38.81
N GLU A 551 13.53 -3.89 37.76
CA GLU A 551 14.96 -4.08 37.52
C GLU A 551 15.85 -3.02 38.17
N ALA A 552 15.28 -1.94 38.66
CA ALA A 552 15.99 -0.93 39.45
C ALA A 552 16.08 -1.29 40.94
N ARG A 553 15.58 -2.49 41.33
CA ARG A 553 15.67 -3.00 42.72
C ARG A 553 16.82 -4.02 42.82
#